data_1cdd8863c64c009b1935dd1a14001bcf
#
_entry.id   1cdd8863c64c009b1935dd1a14001bcf
#
_cell.length_a   1.000
_cell.length_b   1.000
_cell.length_c   1.000
_cell.angle_alpha   90.00
_cell.angle_beta   90.00
_cell.angle_gamma   90.00
#
_symmetry.space_group_name_H-M   'P 1'
#
loop_
_entity.id
_entity.type
_entity.pdbx_description
1 polymer ?
#
loop_
_entity_poly.entity_id
_entity_poly.type
_entity_poly.pdbx_seq_one_letter_code
_entity_poly.pdbx_strand_id
1 'polypeptide(L)'
;MPKVHVSCGFPSTGNKSKHIGQCWGKSSASDGVNQVFISPVLDEPVQVLDTLMHELVHVVDDCMHHHGPEFKKIATDVGLQGSMREASAGPWLKEQLTSIAKQLGKYPHSKINLAHSAGKKTGPRPRAKCKKCGYEVTPLKKWLYMGPPLCPKHTTEMEPIGDWEEAIINTTVDTSK
;
A
#
# COMPACT_ATOMS: atom_id res chain seq x y z
N MET A 1 15.39 -23.43 -5.73
CA MET A 1 14.57 -22.20 -5.67
C MET A 1 13.49 -22.28 -6.75
N PRO A 2 12.22 -22.05 -6.44
CA PRO A 2 11.17 -21.96 -7.44
C PRO A 2 11.43 -20.82 -8.44
N LYS A 3 10.81 -20.88 -9.63
CA LYS A 3 10.79 -19.72 -10.54
C LYS A 3 10.00 -18.58 -9.90
N VAL A 4 10.47 -17.35 -10.11
CA VAL A 4 9.86 -16.14 -9.56
C VAL A 4 10.08 -14.98 -10.51
N HIS A 5 9.06 -14.14 -10.68
CA HIS A 5 9.20 -12.83 -11.28
C HIS A 5 9.39 -11.78 -10.19
N VAL A 6 10.42 -10.94 -10.31
CA VAL A 6 10.70 -9.86 -9.38
C VAL A 6 10.54 -8.53 -10.11
N SER A 7 9.77 -7.64 -9.50
CA SER A 7 9.46 -6.32 -10.06
C SER A 7 9.63 -5.22 -9.03
N CYS A 8 10.01 -4.03 -9.47
CA CYS A 8 9.96 -2.83 -8.65
C CYS A 8 8.55 -2.24 -8.77
N GLY A 9 7.81 -2.20 -7.66
CA GLY A 9 6.44 -1.72 -7.63
C GLY A 9 5.87 -1.60 -6.22
N PHE A 10 4.81 -0.82 -6.07
CA PHE A 10 4.12 -0.73 -4.78
C PHE A 10 3.35 -2.02 -4.49
N PRO A 11 3.31 -2.47 -3.22
CA PRO A 11 2.40 -3.51 -2.78
C PRO A 11 0.94 -3.18 -3.10
N SER A 12 0.07 -4.20 -3.12
CA SER A 12 -1.38 -4.04 -3.39
C SER A 12 -2.09 -3.06 -2.43
N THR A 13 -1.53 -2.85 -1.25
CA THR A 13 -1.97 -1.85 -0.27
C THR A 13 -1.60 -0.41 -0.65
N GLY A 14 -0.88 -0.24 -1.76
CA GLY A 14 -0.52 1.05 -2.34
C GLY A 14 0.62 1.77 -1.61
N ASN A 15 0.87 3.00 -2.03
CA ASN A 15 2.00 3.81 -1.57
C ASN A 15 1.89 4.32 -0.12
N LYS A 16 0.72 4.23 0.50
CA LYS A 16 0.50 4.61 1.91
C LYS A 16 0.81 3.48 2.88
N SER A 17 1.07 2.28 2.37
CA SER A 17 1.40 1.13 3.17
C SER A 17 2.81 1.22 3.75
N LYS A 18 2.99 0.64 4.95
CA LYS A 18 4.33 0.39 5.53
C LYS A 18 5.02 -0.81 4.90
N HIS A 19 4.31 -1.59 4.07
CA HIS A 19 4.88 -2.75 3.41
C HIS A 19 5.88 -2.31 2.33
N ILE A 20 7.09 -2.84 2.43
CA ILE A 20 8.20 -2.55 1.49
C ILE A 20 8.46 -3.68 0.52
N GLY A 21 7.83 -4.84 0.73
CA GLY A 21 7.81 -5.99 -0.16
C GLY A 21 6.44 -6.65 -0.18
N GLN A 22 6.18 -7.48 -1.19
CA GLN A 22 5.02 -8.34 -1.28
C GLN A 22 5.29 -9.51 -2.21
N CYS A 23 4.91 -10.73 -1.75
CA CYS A 23 4.85 -11.91 -2.60
C CYS A 23 3.41 -12.28 -2.92
N TRP A 24 3.18 -12.73 -4.16
CA TRP A 24 1.93 -13.36 -4.60
C TRP A 24 2.21 -14.81 -4.96
N GLY A 25 1.39 -15.73 -4.45
CA GLY A 25 1.48 -17.14 -4.73
C GLY A 25 1.17 -17.47 -6.19
N LYS A 26 1.57 -18.65 -6.65
CA LYS A 26 1.39 -19.13 -8.03
C LYS A 26 -0.03 -19.06 -8.54
N SER A 27 -1.02 -19.31 -7.65
CA SER A 27 -2.45 -19.24 -8.00
C SER A 27 -2.94 -17.86 -8.40
N SER A 28 -2.19 -16.82 -8.07
CA SER A 28 -2.52 -15.42 -8.40
C SER A 28 -2.01 -14.98 -9.78
N ALA A 29 -1.19 -15.80 -10.44
CA ALA A 29 -0.59 -15.49 -11.74
C ALA A 29 -1.05 -16.48 -12.82
N SER A 30 -1.35 -15.97 -14.02
CA SER A 30 -1.83 -16.79 -15.15
C SER A 30 -0.82 -17.80 -15.65
N ASP A 31 0.47 -17.55 -15.44
CA ASP A 31 1.59 -18.42 -15.81
C ASP A 31 2.01 -19.39 -14.68
N GLY A 32 1.35 -19.33 -13.52
CA GLY A 32 1.66 -20.17 -12.36
C GLY A 32 3.04 -19.88 -11.74
N VAL A 33 3.57 -18.67 -11.91
CA VAL A 33 4.87 -18.24 -11.35
C VAL A 33 4.64 -17.20 -10.25
N ASN A 34 5.30 -17.39 -9.09
CA ASN A 34 5.23 -16.43 -8.01
C ASN A 34 5.67 -15.03 -8.47
N GLN A 35 4.99 -13.99 -7.98
CA GLN A 35 5.30 -12.60 -8.27
C GLN A 35 5.79 -11.89 -7.00
N VAL A 36 6.95 -11.29 -7.04
CA VAL A 36 7.52 -10.49 -5.94
C VAL A 36 7.60 -9.04 -6.36
N PHE A 37 7.13 -8.15 -5.49
CA PHE A 37 7.24 -6.71 -5.64
C PHE A 37 8.14 -6.14 -4.55
N ILE A 38 9.13 -5.35 -4.94
CA ILE A 38 9.96 -4.56 -4.04
C ILE A 38 9.58 -3.10 -4.19
N SER A 39 9.26 -2.45 -3.08
CA SER A 39 8.74 -1.09 -3.10
C SER A 39 9.76 -0.09 -3.66
N PRO A 40 9.33 0.81 -4.55
CA PRO A 40 10.20 1.86 -5.11
C PRO A 40 10.58 2.97 -4.11
N VAL A 41 10.19 2.86 -2.84
CA VAL A 41 10.71 3.74 -1.77
C VAL A 41 12.08 3.31 -1.26
N LEU A 42 12.57 2.14 -1.67
CA LEU A 42 13.88 1.62 -1.33
C LEU A 42 14.90 1.96 -2.42
N ASP A 43 16.09 2.40 -2.03
CA ASP A 43 17.24 2.64 -2.92
C ASP A 43 18.59 2.21 -2.31
N GLU A 44 18.58 1.76 -1.05
CA GLU A 44 19.76 1.24 -0.39
C GLU A 44 19.92 -0.25 -0.75
N PRO A 45 21.03 -0.66 -1.39
CA PRO A 45 21.19 -2.02 -1.94
C PRO A 45 20.99 -3.15 -0.93
N VAL A 46 21.53 -3.02 0.28
CA VAL A 46 21.42 -4.08 1.30
C VAL A 46 19.97 -4.20 1.79
N GLN A 47 19.25 -3.07 1.93
CA GLN A 47 17.86 -3.08 2.34
C GLN A 47 16.94 -3.68 1.26
N VAL A 48 17.25 -3.42 -0.01
CA VAL A 48 16.54 -4.04 -1.15
C VAL A 48 16.74 -5.56 -1.14
N LEU A 49 17.97 -6.02 -0.93
CA LEU A 49 18.29 -7.45 -0.87
C LEU A 49 17.68 -8.13 0.36
N ASP A 50 17.66 -7.45 1.52
CA ASP A 50 17.03 -7.94 2.74
C ASP A 50 15.51 -8.13 2.54
N THR A 51 14.85 -7.12 1.98
CA THR A 51 13.43 -7.21 1.61
C THR A 51 13.19 -8.35 0.61
N LEU A 52 14.02 -8.44 -0.43
CA LEU A 52 13.94 -9.52 -1.40
C LEU A 52 14.08 -10.90 -0.74
N MET A 53 15.03 -11.07 0.18
CA MET A 53 15.21 -12.33 0.90
C MET A 53 13.96 -12.72 1.68
N HIS A 54 13.31 -11.78 2.37
CA HIS A 54 12.04 -12.01 3.05
C HIS A 54 10.94 -12.51 2.09
N GLU A 55 10.79 -11.83 0.95
CA GLU A 55 9.78 -12.22 -0.06
C GLU A 55 10.13 -13.55 -0.72
N LEU A 56 11.41 -13.90 -0.87
CA LEU A 56 11.83 -15.19 -1.39
C LEU A 56 11.52 -16.36 -0.44
N VAL A 57 11.47 -16.13 0.87
CA VAL A 57 10.95 -17.13 1.82
C VAL A 57 9.49 -17.41 1.54
N HIS A 58 8.67 -16.38 1.27
CA HIS A 58 7.28 -16.57 0.84
C HIS A 58 7.17 -17.33 -0.49
N VAL A 59 8.09 -17.11 -1.44
CA VAL A 59 8.13 -17.88 -2.70
C VAL A 59 8.36 -19.37 -2.45
N VAL A 60 9.25 -19.74 -1.54
CA VAL A 60 9.53 -21.15 -1.19
C VAL A 60 8.31 -21.82 -0.56
N ASP A 61 7.55 -21.08 0.24
CA ASP A 61 6.33 -21.50 0.91
C ASP A 61 5.07 -21.35 0.03
N ASP A 62 5.21 -20.85 -1.19
CA ASP A 62 4.11 -20.50 -2.11
C ASP A 62 3.05 -19.57 -1.48
N CYS A 63 3.46 -18.73 -0.53
CA CYS A 63 2.61 -17.81 0.25
C CYS A 63 1.50 -18.52 1.06
N MET A 64 1.62 -19.83 1.33
CA MET A 64 0.55 -20.64 1.91
C MET A 64 0.38 -20.41 3.42
N HIS A 65 1.48 -20.22 4.16
CA HIS A 65 1.45 -20.17 5.61
C HIS A 65 1.69 -18.76 6.19
N HIS A 66 1.64 -17.72 5.34
CA HIS A 66 1.89 -16.33 5.74
C HIS A 66 3.19 -16.18 6.56
N HIS A 67 3.10 -15.79 7.85
CA HIS A 67 4.24 -15.68 8.75
C HIS A 67 4.16 -16.72 9.89
N GLY A 68 3.53 -17.85 9.61
CA GLY A 68 3.35 -18.98 10.54
C GLY A 68 4.64 -19.78 10.81
N PRO A 69 4.50 -20.95 11.48
CA PRO A 69 5.65 -21.78 11.88
C PRO A 69 6.50 -22.26 10.69
N GLU A 70 5.88 -22.58 9.57
CA GLU A 70 6.53 -23.05 8.34
C GLU A 70 7.39 -21.94 7.75
N PHE A 71 6.83 -20.75 7.58
CA PHE A 71 7.57 -19.56 7.17
C PHE A 71 8.73 -19.28 8.12
N LYS A 72 8.47 -19.29 9.44
CA LYS A 72 9.47 -19.04 10.47
C LYS A 72 10.65 -20.01 10.36
N LYS A 73 10.39 -21.29 10.11
CA LYS A 73 11.44 -22.30 9.94
C LYS A 73 12.36 -21.91 8.77
N ILE A 74 11.79 -21.68 7.60
CA ILE A 74 12.57 -21.30 6.40
C ILE A 74 13.32 -19.98 6.61
N ALA A 75 12.62 -18.98 7.17
CA ALA A 75 13.20 -17.66 7.46
C ALA A 75 14.40 -17.76 8.40
N THR A 76 14.28 -18.56 9.47
CA THR A 76 15.39 -18.78 10.42
C THR A 76 16.55 -19.53 9.77
N ASP A 77 16.27 -20.55 8.96
CA ASP A 77 17.28 -21.36 8.27
C ASP A 77 18.11 -20.51 7.28
N VAL A 78 17.51 -19.49 6.65
CA VAL A 78 18.23 -18.55 5.78
C VAL A 78 18.86 -17.38 6.52
N GLY A 79 18.68 -17.29 7.85
CA GLY A 79 19.31 -16.26 8.70
C GLY A 79 18.49 -15.00 8.92
N LEU A 80 17.18 -14.99 8.63
CA LEU A 80 16.28 -13.90 9.02
C LEU A 80 15.98 -14.00 10.53
N GLN A 81 15.84 -12.86 11.19
CA GLN A 81 15.63 -12.73 12.63
C GLN A 81 14.57 -11.68 12.94
N GLY A 82 14.02 -11.76 14.17
CA GLY A 82 13.02 -10.82 14.67
C GLY A 82 11.59 -11.35 14.57
N SER A 83 10.62 -10.45 14.62
CA SER A 83 9.22 -10.77 14.37
C SER A 83 9.05 -11.20 12.90
N MET A 84 8.42 -12.34 12.64
CA MET A 84 8.34 -12.87 11.26
C MET A 84 7.65 -11.93 10.27
N ARG A 85 6.77 -11.04 10.71
CA ARG A 85 6.16 -10.01 9.85
C ARG A 85 7.13 -8.88 9.45
N GLU A 86 8.17 -8.68 10.26
CA GLU A 86 9.18 -7.63 10.10
C GLU A 86 10.59 -8.24 10.16
N ALA A 87 10.69 -9.55 9.86
CA ALA A 87 11.96 -10.26 9.94
C ALA A 87 12.95 -9.67 8.92
N SER A 88 14.16 -9.44 9.39
CA SER A 88 15.28 -8.89 8.63
C SER A 88 16.52 -9.73 8.81
N ALA A 89 17.55 -9.46 7.99
CA ALA A 89 18.81 -10.19 8.01
C ALA A 89 19.48 -10.11 9.38
N GLY A 90 19.73 -11.27 10.01
CA GLY A 90 20.61 -11.40 11.15
C GLY A 90 22.06 -11.10 10.76
N PRO A 91 22.99 -11.00 11.73
CA PRO A 91 24.37 -10.53 11.49
C PRO A 91 25.07 -11.27 10.35
N TRP A 92 25.01 -12.59 10.34
CA TRP A 92 25.62 -13.41 9.30
C TRP A 92 25.00 -13.13 7.91
N LEU A 93 23.67 -13.17 7.80
CA LEU A 93 23.00 -12.92 6.52
C LEU A 93 23.26 -11.50 6.03
N LYS A 94 23.26 -10.51 6.93
CA LYS A 94 23.56 -9.12 6.60
C LYS A 94 24.95 -8.94 6.01
N GLU A 95 25.93 -9.67 6.53
CA GLU A 95 27.30 -9.68 5.97
C GLU A 95 27.29 -10.22 4.53
N GLN A 96 26.59 -11.36 4.29
CA GLN A 96 26.44 -11.94 2.95
C GLN A 96 25.76 -10.96 1.98
N LEU A 97 24.64 -10.37 2.39
CA LEU A 97 23.91 -9.39 1.57
C LEU A 97 24.76 -8.15 1.28
N THR A 98 25.57 -7.71 2.24
CA THR A 98 26.52 -6.59 2.04
C THR A 98 27.59 -6.95 1.02
N SER A 99 28.11 -8.17 1.06
CA SER A 99 29.08 -8.66 0.07
C SER A 99 28.48 -8.72 -1.33
N ILE A 100 27.27 -9.24 -1.45
CA ILE A 100 26.52 -9.28 -2.71
C ILE A 100 26.27 -7.85 -3.24
N ALA A 101 25.81 -6.95 -2.38
CA ALA A 101 25.56 -5.56 -2.76
C ALA A 101 26.82 -4.86 -3.30
N LYS A 102 27.99 -5.11 -2.68
CA LYS A 102 29.29 -4.60 -3.18
C LYS A 102 29.63 -5.14 -4.56
N GLN A 103 29.37 -6.42 -4.82
CA GLN A 103 29.64 -7.04 -6.12
C GLN A 103 28.69 -6.52 -7.22
N LEU A 104 27.42 -6.31 -6.90
CA LEU A 104 26.41 -5.79 -7.82
C LEU A 104 26.57 -4.29 -8.09
N GLY A 105 27.22 -3.55 -7.19
CA GLY A 105 27.36 -2.12 -7.27
C GLY A 105 26.11 -1.35 -6.85
N LYS A 106 26.01 -0.09 -7.33
CA LYS A 106 24.89 0.78 -6.98
C LYS A 106 23.56 0.23 -7.51
N TYR A 107 22.54 0.19 -6.64
CA TYR A 107 21.18 -0.13 -7.07
C TYR A 107 20.69 0.90 -8.09
N PRO A 108 20.26 0.48 -9.29
CA PRO A 108 20.02 1.38 -10.42
C PRO A 108 18.75 2.23 -10.28
N HIS A 109 17.86 1.87 -9.35
CA HIS A 109 16.62 2.57 -9.11
C HIS A 109 16.78 3.63 -8.02
N SER A 110 16.35 4.86 -8.29
CA SER A 110 16.28 5.92 -7.28
C SER A 110 14.94 5.87 -6.55
N LYS A 111 14.94 6.06 -5.23
CA LYS A 111 13.71 5.99 -4.44
C LYS A 111 12.70 7.06 -4.83
N ILE A 112 11.43 6.68 -4.73
CA ILE A 112 10.31 7.61 -4.84
C ILE A 112 10.10 8.29 -3.48
N ASN A 113 10.10 9.63 -3.47
CA ASN A 113 9.75 10.40 -2.28
C ASN A 113 8.23 10.63 -2.24
N LEU A 114 7.54 9.90 -1.35
CA LEU A 114 6.09 9.96 -1.21
C LEU A 114 5.57 11.32 -0.70
N ALA A 115 6.40 12.11 -0.03
CA ALA A 115 6.02 13.44 0.44
C ALA A 115 5.66 14.37 -0.73
N HIS A 116 6.29 14.19 -1.89
CA HIS A 116 5.99 14.96 -3.10
C HIS A 116 4.79 14.42 -3.91
N SER A 117 4.37 13.18 -3.65
CA SER A 117 3.20 12.57 -4.32
C SER A 117 1.89 12.78 -3.55
N ALA A 118 1.96 13.33 -2.35
CA ALA A 118 0.77 13.67 -1.58
C ALA A 118 0.04 14.83 -2.26
N GLY A 119 -0.95 14.53 -3.09
CA GLY A 119 -1.91 15.51 -3.54
C GLY A 119 -2.46 16.29 -2.34
N LYS A 120 -2.85 17.55 -2.55
CA LYS A 120 -3.46 18.39 -1.50
C LYS A 120 -4.46 17.54 -0.73
N LYS A 121 -4.30 17.47 0.60
CA LYS A 121 -5.29 16.82 1.48
C LYS A 121 -6.62 17.52 1.22
N THR A 122 -7.50 16.87 0.50
CA THR A 122 -8.89 17.35 0.43
C THR A 122 -9.46 17.19 1.83
N GLY A 123 -10.03 18.27 2.37
CA GLY A 123 -10.72 18.23 3.66
C GLY A 123 -11.77 17.12 3.76
N PRO A 124 -12.36 16.88 4.93
CA PRO A 124 -13.38 15.86 5.09
C PRO A 124 -14.48 16.05 4.04
N ARG A 125 -14.93 14.95 3.43
CA ARG A 125 -15.98 15.02 2.40
C ARG A 125 -17.26 15.52 3.04
N PRO A 126 -17.95 16.52 2.44
CA PRO A 126 -19.26 16.94 2.87
C PRO A 126 -20.22 15.77 2.91
N ARG A 127 -21.04 15.68 3.94
CA ARG A 127 -22.07 14.66 4.13
C ARG A 127 -23.41 15.32 4.41
N ALA A 128 -24.48 14.58 4.22
CA ALA A 128 -25.80 15.00 4.66
C ALA A 128 -26.44 13.88 5.49
N LYS A 129 -27.20 14.24 6.53
CA LYS A 129 -27.83 13.30 7.46
C LYS A 129 -29.29 13.61 7.69
N CYS A 130 -30.13 12.60 7.68
CA CYS A 130 -31.53 12.74 8.07
C CYS A 130 -31.68 12.73 9.58
N LYS A 131 -32.26 13.79 10.16
CA LYS A 131 -32.55 13.86 11.61
C LYS A 131 -33.50 12.77 12.10
N LYS A 132 -34.44 12.31 11.26
CA LYS A 132 -35.46 11.35 11.68
C LYS A 132 -34.99 9.90 11.76
N CYS A 133 -34.10 9.47 10.85
CA CYS A 133 -33.66 8.08 10.80
C CYS A 133 -32.15 7.87 10.82
N GLY A 134 -31.36 8.94 10.82
CA GLY A 134 -29.91 8.83 10.82
C GLY A 134 -29.27 8.45 9.48
N TYR A 135 -30.06 8.28 8.41
CA TYR A 135 -29.54 7.99 7.08
C TYR A 135 -28.54 9.04 6.63
N GLU A 136 -27.33 8.63 6.24
CA GLU A 136 -26.26 9.51 5.78
C GLU A 136 -25.90 9.26 4.32
N VAL A 137 -25.57 10.33 3.61
CA VAL A 137 -25.04 10.29 2.24
C VAL A 137 -23.84 11.21 2.10
N THR A 138 -22.95 10.87 1.16
CA THR A 138 -21.82 11.72 0.77
C THR A 138 -22.04 12.19 -0.66
N PRO A 139 -22.59 13.40 -0.86
CA PRO A 139 -22.80 13.95 -2.18
C PRO A 139 -21.47 14.14 -2.93
N LEU A 140 -21.52 14.05 -4.25
CA LEU A 140 -20.38 14.46 -5.07
C LEU A 140 -20.21 15.98 -5.00
N LYS A 141 -18.98 16.46 -4.85
CA LYS A 141 -18.67 17.89 -4.73
C LYS A 141 -19.33 18.75 -5.80
N LYS A 142 -19.36 18.29 -7.05
CA LYS A 142 -19.97 19.01 -8.18
C LYS A 142 -21.47 19.29 -8.04
N TRP A 143 -22.17 18.64 -7.10
CA TRP A 143 -23.63 18.80 -6.88
C TRP A 143 -23.96 19.51 -5.57
N LEU A 144 -22.96 19.92 -4.77
CA LEU A 144 -23.20 20.56 -3.47
C LEU A 144 -23.95 21.90 -3.61
N TYR A 145 -23.78 22.62 -4.73
CA TYR A 145 -24.48 23.88 -4.99
C TYR A 145 -26.00 23.72 -5.09
N MET A 146 -26.49 22.49 -5.30
CA MET A 146 -27.95 22.21 -5.31
C MET A 146 -28.55 22.10 -3.91
N GLY A 147 -27.73 22.15 -2.87
CA GLY A 147 -28.15 21.94 -1.50
C GLY A 147 -28.21 20.49 -1.05
N PRO A 148 -28.60 20.23 0.20
CA PRO A 148 -28.72 18.91 0.76
C PRO A 148 -29.83 18.09 0.07
N PRO A 149 -29.64 16.78 -0.15
CA PRO A 149 -30.66 15.94 -0.76
C PRO A 149 -31.83 15.65 0.21
N LEU A 150 -32.92 15.16 -0.33
CA LEU A 150 -34.03 14.66 0.47
C LEU A 150 -33.76 13.24 0.97
N CYS A 151 -34.16 12.95 2.20
CA CYS A 151 -34.14 11.60 2.73
C CYS A 151 -35.16 10.70 1.95
N PRO A 152 -34.71 9.57 1.39
CA PRO A 152 -35.60 8.72 0.60
C PRO A 152 -36.76 8.11 1.40
N LYS A 153 -36.61 7.94 2.72
CA LYS A 153 -37.66 7.42 3.62
C LYS A 153 -38.63 8.49 4.09
N HIS A 154 -38.14 9.69 4.36
CA HIS A 154 -38.99 10.72 5.02
C HIS A 154 -39.32 11.91 4.14
N THR A 155 -38.75 11.97 2.93
CA THR A 155 -38.94 13.06 1.96
C THR A 155 -38.64 14.47 2.57
N THR A 156 -37.84 14.48 3.63
CA THR A 156 -37.42 15.71 4.29
C THR A 156 -36.00 16.03 3.90
N GLU A 157 -35.70 17.31 3.77
CA GLU A 157 -34.31 17.77 3.54
C GLU A 157 -33.37 17.27 4.62
N MET A 158 -32.20 16.78 4.21
CA MET A 158 -31.18 16.27 5.10
C MET A 158 -30.31 17.43 5.59
N GLU A 159 -29.75 17.30 6.79
CA GLU A 159 -28.84 18.33 7.31
C GLU A 159 -27.43 18.18 6.75
N PRO A 160 -26.80 19.28 6.32
CA PRO A 160 -25.41 19.25 5.89
C PRO A 160 -24.49 18.99 7.11
N ILE A 161 -23.49 18.13 6.92
CA ILE A 161 -22.43 17.85 7.88
C ILE A 161 -21.09 18.16 7.22
N GLY A 162 -20.26 18.94 7.88
CA GLY A 162 -19.00 19.42 7.36
C GLY A 162 -19.14 20.73 6.60
N ASP A 163 -18.04 21.20 6.02
CA ASP A 163 -17.99 22.48 5.34
C ASP A 163 -18.47 22.35 3.90
N TRP A 164 -19.75 22.65 3.66
CA TRP A 164 -20.37 22.63 2.33
C TRP A 164 -19.99 23.90 1.55
N GLU A 165 -19.85 25.04 2.19
CA GLU A 165 -19.54 26.31 1.55
C GLU A 165 -18.11 26.32 1.00
N GLU A 166 -17.13 25.91 1.81
CA GLU A 166 -15.74 25.76 1.35
C GLU A 166 -15.61 24.75 0.21
N ALA A 167 -16.38 23.65 0.28
CA ALA A 167 -16.37 22.63 -0.76
C ALA A 167 -16.98 23.12 -2.09
N ILE A 168 -17.98 24.00 -2.05
CA ILE A 168 -18.59 24.65 -3.24
C ILE A 168 -17.58 25.60 -3.88
N ILE A 169 -16.96 26.49 -3.10
CA ILE A 169 -15.99 27.48 -3.59
C ILE A 169 -14.81 26.80 -4.28
N ASN A 170 -14.26 25.73 -3.69
CA ASN A 170 -13.14 24.98 -4.28
C ASN A 170 -13.51 24.23 -5.56
N THR A 171 -14.80 23.99 -5.82
CA THR A 171 -15.25 23.31 -7.05
C THR A 171 -15.47 24.31 -8.20
N THR A 172 -15.85 25.53 -7.91
CA THR A 172 -16.07 26.58 -8.93
C THR A 172 -14.76 27.15 -9.49
N VAL A 173 -13.67 27.08 -8.73
CA VAL A 173 -12.33 27.54 -9.18
C VAL A 173 -11.67 26.55 -10.14
N ASP A 174 -12.00 25.26 -10.09
CA ASP A 174 -11.35 24.21 -10.92
C ASP A 174 -12.01 24.05 -12.31
N THR A 175 -13.17 24.67 -12.55
CA THR A 175 -13.89 24.63 -13.85
C THR A 175 -13.50 25.75 -14.83
N SER A 176 -12.53 26.59 -14.45
CA SER A 176 -12.05 27.72 -15.27
C SER A 176 -10.65 27.51 -15.89
N LYS A 177 -10.26 26.21 -16.09
CA LYS A 177 -9.05 25.85 -16.84
C LYS A 177 -9.37 24.99 -18.03
#